data_272a1ea58eea92683badfec5efb2062a
#
_entry.id   272a1ea58eea92683badfec5efb2062a
#
_cell.length_a   1.000
_cell.length_b   1.000
_cell.length_c   1.000
_cell.angle_alpha   90.00
_cell.angle_beta   90.00
_cell.angle_gamma   90.00
#
_symmetry.space_group_name_H-M   'P 1'
#
loop_
_entity.id
_entity.type
_entity.pdbx_description
1 polymer ?
#
loop_
_entity_poly.entity_id
_entity_poly.type
_entity_poly.pdbx_seq_one_letter_code
_entity_poly.pdbx_strand_id
1 'polypeptide(L)'
;MERQTRTGAERYFAERAASAEFAEAYDEARRRIDQIDRLVRALDDRRDELGLSKAELARRADIAPEAVRRLFSADAPNPTIATLTAIADSLDLELVPRKRQAV
;
A
#
# COMPACT_ATOMS: atom_id res chain seq x y z
N MET A 1 -36.50 -13.23 30.88
CA MET A 1 -35.99 -12.85 29.57
C MET A 1 -35.22 -14.00 28.98
N GLU A 2 -35.73 -14.58 27.93
CA GLU A 2 -35.09 -15.73 27.31
C GLU A 2 -33.97 -15.31 26.40
N ARG A 3 -32.85 -15.91 26.65
CA ARG A 3 -31.72 -15.70 25.76
C ARG A 3 -31.86 -16.72 24.60
N GLN A 4 -31.97 -16.20 23.39
CA GLN A 4 -31.99 -17.08 22.23
C GLN A 4 -30.66 -17.80 22.12
N THR A 5 -30.71 -19.11 22.23
CA THR A 5 -29.53 -19.93 22.06
C THR A 5 -29.49 -20.41 20.62
N ARG A 6 -28.44 -20.08 19.90
CA ARG A 6 -28.26 -20.58 18.54
C ARG A 6 -28.00 -22.08 18.59
N THR A 7 -28.58 -22.81 17.64
CA THR A 7 -28.25 -24.20 17.44
C THR A 7 -26.79 -24.36 17.01
N GLY A 8 -26.26 -25.58 17.11
CA GLY A 8 -24.89 -25.84 16.63
C GLY A 8 -24.72 -25.53 15.16
N ALA A 9 -25.73 -25.84 14.34
CA ALA A 9 -25.69 -25.49 12.91
C ALA A 9 -25.69 -23.98 12.65
N GLU A 10 -26.54 -23.26 13.39
CA GLU A 10 -26.59 -21.79 13.26
C GLU A 10 -25.27 -21.14 13.64
N ARG A 11 -24.64 -21.60 14.72
CA ARG A 11 -23.32 -21.11 15.12
C ARG A 11 -22.26 -21.41 14.08
N TYR A 12 -22.28 -22.60 13.52
CA TYR A 12 -21.33 -23.00 12.48
C TYR A 12 -21.44 -22.10 11.27
N PHE A 13 -22.65 -21.86 10.77
CA PHE A 13 -22.87 -20.98 9.63
C PHE A 13 -22.49 -19.53 9.94
N ALA A 14 -22.81 -19.05 11.14
CA ALA A 14 -22.45 -17.69 11.56
C ALA A 14 -20.93 -17.53 11.65
N GLU A 15 -20.22 -18.52 12.18
CA GLU A 15 -18.77 -18.52 12.26
C GLU A 15 -18.12 -18.55 10.88
N ARG A 16 -18.66 -19.37 9.98
CA ARG A 16 -18.15 -19.42 8.60
C ARG A 16 -18.38 -18.11 7.87
N ALA A 17 -19.54 -17.50 8.04
CA ALA A 17 -19.84 -16.21 7.43
C ALA A 17 -18.91 -15.12 7.96
N ALA A 18 -18.69 -15.07 9.27
CA ALA A 18 -17.78 -14.12 9.88
C ALA A 18 -16.32 -14.34 9.42
N SER A 19 -15.87 -15.58 9.29
CA SER A 19 -14.56 -15.92 8.78
C SER A 19 -14.40 -15.53 7.31
N ALA A 20 -15.43 -15.73 6.50
CA ALA A 20 -15.42 -15.34 5.08
C ALA A 20 -15.34 -13.82 4.93
N GLU A 21 -16.13 -13.09 5.72
CA GLU A 21 -16.09 -11.62 5.73
C GLU A 21 -14.72 -11.10 6.16
N PHE A 22 -14.15 -11.70 7.19
CA PHE A 22 -12.81 -11.35 7.66
C PHE A 22 -11.77 -11.60 6.58
N ALA A 23 -11.82 -12.76 5.92
CA ALA A 23 -10.90 -13.12 4.86
C ALA A 23 -11.00 -12.16 3.68
N GLU A 24 -12.21 -11.78 3.27
CA GLU A 24 -12.43 -10.81 2.19
C GLU A 24 -11.86 -9.44 2.56
N ALA A 25 -12.11 -8.98 3.79
CA ALA A 25 -11.58 -7.71 4.27
C ALA A 25 -10.06 -7.73 4.33
N TYR A 26 -9.48 -8.84 4.78
CA TYR A 26 -8.04 -9.02 4.83
C TYR A 26 -7.42 -9.00 3.43
N ASP A 27 -8.00 -9.74 2.50
CA ASP A 27 -7.52 -9.81 1.12
C ASP A 27 -7.61 -8.45 0.43
N GLU A 28 -8.68 -7.72 0.66
CA GLU A 28 -8.86 -6.37 0.11
C GLU A 28 -7.83 -5.40 0.67
N ALA A 29 -7.60 -5.43 1.98
CA ALA A 29 -6.57 -4.61 2.63
C ALA A 29 -5.19 -4.97 2.10
N ARG A 30 -4.91 -6.26 1.93
CA ARG A 30 -3.63 -6.74 1.41
C ARG A 30 -3.39 -6.28 -0.03
N ARG A 31 -4.43 -6.31 -0.86
CA ARG A 31 -4.32 -5.79 -2.24
C ARG A 31 -3.96 -4.32 -2.28
N ARG A 32 -4.53 -3.51 -1.38
CA ARG A 32 -4.20 -2.08 -1.28
C ARG A 32 -2.75 -1.87 -0.86
N ILE A 33 -2.28 -2.61 0.13
CA ILE A 33 -0.90 -2.56 0.59
C ILE A 33 0.06 -2.95 -0.54
N ASP A 34 -0.25 -4.03 -1.25
CA ASP A 34 0.58 -4.52 -2.35
C ASP A 34 0.64 -3.52 -3.51
N GLN A 35 -0.46 -2.82 -3.78
CA GLN A 35 -0.50 -1.79 -4.82
C GLN A 35 0.39 -0.61 -4.46
N ILE A 36 0.33 -0.15 -3.22
CA ILE A 36 1.18 0.94 -2.72
C ILE A 36 2.65 0.50 -2.73
N ASP A 37 2.92 -0.71 -2.27
CA ASP A 37 4.27 -1.26 -2.23
C ASP A 37 4.89 -1.34 -3.64
N ARG A 38 4.11 -1.78 -4.64
CA ARG A 38 4.59 -1.82 -6.02
C ARG A 38 4.93 -0.43 -6.55
N LEU A 39 4.12 0.56 -6.21
CA LEU A 39 4.39 1.94 -6.60
C LEU A 39 5.69 2.45 -5.96
N VAL A 40 5.85 2.24 -4.66
CA VAL A 40 7.03 2.67 -3.93
C VAL A 40 8.29 1.98 -4.46
N ARG A 41 8.21 0.69 -4.75
CA ARG A 41 9.33 -0.06 -5.34
C ARG A 41 9.69 0.44 -6.74
N ALA A 42 8.69 0.79 -7.54
CA ALA A 42 8.94 1.36 -8.87
C ALA A 42 9.70 2.69 -8.77
N LEU A 43 9.36 3.51 -7.79
CA LEU A 43 10.09 4.76 -7.53
C LEU A 43 11.53 4.50 -7.10
N ASP A 44 11.74 3.51 -6.23
CA ASP A 44 13.09 3.15 -5.77
C ASP A 44 13.93 2.56 -6.90
N ASP A 45 13.35 1.72 -7.75
CA ASP A 45 14.03 1.18 -8.94
C ASP A 45 14.45 2.30 -9.88
N ARG A 46 13.60 3.28 -10.09
CA ARG A 46 13.91 4.44 -10.93
C ARG A 46 15.05 5.26 -10.33
N ARG A 47 15.03 5.47 -9.02
CA ARG A 47 16.13 6.13 -8.32
C ARG A 47 17.45 5.42 -8.58
N ASP A 48 17.46 4.11 -8.47
CA ASP A 48 18.63 3.27 -8.69
C ASP A 48 19.12 3.34 -10.14
N GLU A 49 18.21 3.30 -11.10
CA GLU A 49 18.52 3.46 -12.52
C GLU A 49 19.23 4.79 -12.79
N LEU A 50 18.82 5.84 -12.11
CA LEU A 50 19.40 7.18 -12.28
C LEU A 50 20.69 7.35 -11.48
N GLY A 51 21.09 6.37 -10.70
CA GLY A 51 22.29 6.43 -9.89
C GLY A 51 22.22 7.38 -8.73
N LEU A 52 21.01 7.73 -8.27
CA LEU A 52 20.80 8.67 -7.16
C LEU A 52 20.82 7.95 -5.83
N SER A 53 21.52 8.50 -4.85
CA SER A 53 21.39 8.03 -3.47
C SER A 53 20.04 8.50 -2.90
N LYS A 54 19.59 7.85 -1.84
CA LYS A 54 18.37 8.27 -1.14
C LYS A 54 18.49 9.70 -0.62
N ALA A 55 19.68 10.07 -0.15
CA ALA A 55 19.93 11.44 0.32
C ALA A 55 19.84 12.46 -0.80
N GLU A 56 20.35 12.14 -1.99
CA GLU A 56 20.24 13.00 -3.16
C GLU A 56 18.80 13.16 -3.60
N LEU A 57 18.04 12.07 -3.62
CA LEU A 57 16.61 12.13 -3.93
C LEU A 57 15.88 13.02 -2.93
N ALA A 58 16.17 12.87 -1.64
CA ALA A 58 15.57 13.70 -0.60
C ALA A 58 15.80 15.19 -0.82
N ARG A 59 17.03 15.55 -1.18
CA ARG A 59 17.37 16.95 -1.49
C ARG A 59 16.59 17.47 -2.70
N ARG A 60 16.52 16.69 -3.77
CA ARG A 60 15.81 17.08 -5.00
C ARG A 60 14.32 17.22 -4.77
N ALA A 61 13.75 16.34 -3.96
CA ALA A 61 12.32 16.36 -3.65
C ALA A 61 11.96 17.31 -2.51
N ASP A 62 12.93 17.91 -1.87
CA ASP A 62 12.74 18.76 -0.69
C ASP A 62 12.01 18.03 0.42
N ILE A 63 12.47 16.83 0.71
CA ILE A 63 11.92 15.94 1.74
C ILE A 63 13.05 15.57 2.69
N ALA A 64 12.71 15.35 3.96
CA ALA A 64 13.69 14.91 4.95
C ALA A 64 14.31 13.56 4.52
N PRO A 65 15.65 13.41 4.58
CA PRO A 65 16.29 12.15 4.19
C PRO A 65 15.76 10.93 4.92
N GLU A 66 15.38 11.09 6.19
CA GLU A 66 14.81 10.01 6.99
C GLU A 66 13.43 9.57 6.50
N ALA A 67 12.66 10.52 5.98
CA ALA A 67 11.35 10.20 5.40
C ALA A 67 11.52 9.34 4.15
N VAL A 68 12.50 9.63 3.31
CA VAL A 68 12.80 8.82 2.11
C VAL A 68 13.29 7.43 2.52
N ARG A 69 14.22 7.34 3.47
CA ARG A 69 14.70 6.05 3.96
C ARG A 69 13.58 5.20 4.54
N ARG A 70 12.71 5.81 5.33
CA ARG A 70 11.57 5.13 5.93
C ARG A 70 10.59 4.64 4.88
N LEU A 71 10.31 5.46 3.88
CA LEU A 71 9.41 5.10 2.80
C LEU A 71 9.89 3.85 2.05
N PHE A 72 11.17 3.80 1.68
CA PHE A 72 11.72 2.71 0.89
C PHE A 72 12.04 1.44 1.70
N SER A 73 12.05 1.53 3.02
CA SER A 73 12.34 0.37 3.89
C SER A 73 11.13 -0.16 4.64
N ALA A 74 9.98 0.53 4.58
CA ALA A 74 8.80 0.11 5.32
C ALA A 74 8.13 -1.11 4.70
N ASP A 75 7.64 -2.01 5.56
CA ASP A 75 6.87 -3.18 5.11
C ASP A 75 5.51 -2.80 4.52
N ALA A 76 4.90 -1.76 5.07
CA ALA A 76 3.60 -1.27 4.62
C ALA A 76 3.64 0.26 4.55
N PRO A 77 4.32 0.81 3.53
CA PRO A 77 4.44 2.26 3.41
C PRO A 77 3.08 2.91 3.17
N ASN A 78 2.89 4.09 3.76
CA ASN A 78 1.67 4.86 3.58
C ASN A 78 2.00 6.34 3.35
N PRO A 79 2.64 6.66 2.24
CA PRO A 79 3.01 8.04 1.94
C PRO A 79 1.79 8.87 1.52
N THR A 80 1.91 10.17 1.69
CA THR A 80 0.90 11.09 1.16
C THR A 80 1.08 11.24 -0.36
N ILE A 81 0.02 11.66 -1.04
CA ILE A 81 0.10 11.98 -2.46
C ILE A 81 1.14 13.09 -2.71
N ALA A 82 1.21 14.08 -1.84
CA ALA A 82 2.20 15.15 -1.96
C ALA A 82 3.63 14.61 -1.94
N THR A 83 3.93 13.66 -1.06
CA THR A 83 5.23 13.01 -1.00
C THR A 83 5.52 12.21 -2.26
N LEU A 84 4.55 11.42 -2.72
CA LEU A 84 4.70 10.59 -3.92
C LEU A 84 4.94 11.45 -5.16
N THR A 85 4.19 12.53 -5.33
CA THR A 85 4.34 13.41 -6.50
C THR A 85 5.67 14.15 -6.48
N ALA A 86 6.14 14.58 -5.31
CA ALA A 86 7.44 15.23 -5.17
C ALA A 86 8.58 14.28 -5.54
N ILE A 87 8.51 13.04 -5.09
CA ILE A 87 9.50 12.01 -5.42
C ILE A 87 9.46 11.67 -6.90
N ALA A 88 8.27 11.42 -7.45
CA ALA A 88 8.11 11.10 -8.87
C ALA A 88 8.67 12.21 -9.75
N ASP A 89 8.35 13.45 -9.44
CA ASP A 89 8.83 14.62 -10.17
C ASP A 89 10.36 14.69 -10.16
N SER A 90 10.97 14.42 -9.02
CA SER A 90 12.44 14.39 -8.87
C SER A 90 13.10 13.27 -9.65
N LEU A 91 12.36 12.25 -10.03
CA LEU A 91 12.82 11.10 -10.80
C LEU A 91 12.41 11.19 -12.28
N ASP A 92 11.89 12.32 -12.71
CA ASP A 92 11.37 12.54 -14.07
C ASP A 92 10.26 11.54 -14.41
N LEU A 93 9.35 11.32 -13.47
CA LEU A 93 8.19 10.46 -13.62
C LEU A 93 6.91 11.25 -13.37
N GLU A 94 5.84 10.83 -14.03
CA GLU A 94 4.50 11.33 -13.75
C GLU A 94 3.65 10.24 -13.11
N LEU A 95 2.84 10.62 -12.13
CA LEU A 95 1.84 9.73 -11.54
C LEU A 95 0.50 10.03 -12.20
N VAL A 96 0.03 9.12 -13.04
CA VAL A 96 -1.23 9.29 -13.78
C VAL A 96 -2.13 8.10 -13.56
N PRO A 97 -3.47 8.33 -13.48
CA PRO A 97 -4.40 7.20 -13.41
C PRO A 97 -4.45 6.50 -14.77
N ARG A 98 -4.54 5.18 -14.71
CA ARG A 98 -4.65 4.34 -15.90
C ARG A 98 -5.75 3.32 -15.66
N LYS A 99 -6.58 3.08 -16.66
CA LYS A 99 -7.56 2.01 -16.56
C LYS A 99 -6.86 0.67 -16.37
N ARG A 100 -7.40 -0.13 -15.47
CA ARG A 100 -6.91 -1.49 -15.30
C ARG A 100 -7.18 -2.26 -16.59
N GLN A 101 -6.18 -3.00 -17.04
CA GLN A 101 -6.34 -3.81 -18.24
C GLN A 101 -7.33 -4.93 -17.98
N ALA A 102 -8.25 -5.15 -18.93
CA ALA A 102 -9.14 -6.30 -18.88
C ALA A 102 -8.32 -7.57 -19.12
N VAL A 103 -8.64 -8.61 -18.35
CA VAL A 103 -7.99 -9.92 -18.47
C VAL A 103 -8.75 -10.78 -19.43
#